data_d42c21c3a2cb9514c977ae079248f06c
#
_entry.id   d42c21c3a2cb9514c977ae079248f06c
#
_cell.length_a   1.000
_cell.length_b   1.000
_cell.length_c   1.000
_cell.angle_alpha   90.00
_cell.angle_beta   90.00
_cell.angle_gamma   90.00
#
_symmetry.space_group_name_H-M   'P 1'
#
loop_
_entity.id
_entity.type
_entity.pdbx_description
1 polymer ?
#
loop_
_entity_poly.entity_id
_entity_poly.type
_entity_poly.pdbx_seq_one_letter_code
_entity_poly.pdbx_strand_id
1 'polypeptide(L)'
;EYIDGFFKHYHDLGIDYIRMDFLSWYEDGKDRNIGVVGHGYGRASYARALNYIAESAQKYGIFTSLVMPHLYDDAVVEAKYGNMVRIVADTAGGGWWHCSAQDRGKIYPTWPNCMNMFDGFTYWSHIAGKDKVILDGDFIRLNKFSTDAEKEFVISLQLMAGGPVTVSDQYHNIGDNLKFYTNTEMLTLNTDRFVGKPLTDNLIDANNQIWYGQMTNGDYVLGIFNRDDNAKSVTVNFADLGISGSYNIRDLWRHADEGAATSVSANIPAHGCKIVKLSK
;
A
#
# COMPACT_ATOMS: atom_id res chain seq x y z
N GLU A 1 -2.67 -0.14 32.70
CA GLU A 1 -3.97 0.37 33.17
C GLU A 1 -4.54 1.46 32.27
N TYR A 2 -3.81 2.57 32.00
CA TYR A 2 -4.32 3.67 31.16
C TYR A 2 -4.63 3.18 29.71
N ILE A 3 -3.69 2.52 29.04
CA ILE A 3 -3.87 2.01 27.67
C ILE A 3 -5.02 1.00 27.61
N ASP A 4 -5.10 0.07 28.57
CA ASP A 4 -6.18 -0.91 28.63
C ASP A 4 -7.55 -0.23 28.83
N GLY A 5 -7.62 0.78 29.71
CA GLY A 5 -8.83 1.58 29.92
C GLY A 5 -9.26 2.37 28.68
N PHE A 6 -8.30 2.91 27.92
CA PHE A 6 -8.52 3.59 26.66
C PHE A 6 -9.16 2.65 25.62
N PHE A 7 -8.56 1.50 25.37
CA PHE A 7 -9.08 0.52 24.40
C PHE A 7 -10.45 -0.03 24.83
N LYS A 8 -10.63 -0.29 26.13
CA LYS A 8 -11.94 -0.69 26.66
C LYS A 8 -13.02 0.35 26.39
N HIS A 9 -12.73 1.62 26.66
CA HIS A 9 -13.67 2.71 26.44
C HIS A 9 -14.14 2.77 24.97
N TYR A 10 -13.22 2.71 24.01
CA TYR A 10 -13.59 2.75 22.59
C TYR A 10 -14.27 1.48 22.10
N HIS A 11 -13.90 0.32 22.64
CA HIS A 11 -14.62 -0.93 22.38
C HIS A 11 -16.08 -0.83 22.86
N ASP A 12 -16.32 -0.31 24.07
CA ASP A 12 -17.67 -0.14 24.63
C ASP A 12 -18.53 0.84 23.79
N LEU A 13 -17.90 1.74 23.02
CA LEU A 13 -18.56 2.62 22.04
C LEU A 13 -18.78 1.96 20.67
N GLY A 14 -18.36 0.71 20.46
CA GLY A 14 -18.48 -0.01 19.20
C GLY A 14 -17.40 0.33 18.18
N ILE A 15 -16.26 0.87 18.61
CA ILE A 15 -15.10 1.16 17.76
C ILE A 15 -14.24 -0.09 17.64
N ASP A 16 -13.94 -0.51 16.42
CA ASP A 16 -13.14 -1.68 16.07
C ASP A 16 -11.84 -1.34 15.31
N TYR A 17 -11.59 -0.07 15.04
CA TYR A 17 -10.40 0.44 14.35
C TYR A 17 -9.88 1.72 15.01
N ILE A 18 -8.58 1.75 15.34
CA ILE A 18 -7.90 2.93 15.89
C ILE A 18 -6.63 3.22 15.09
N ARG A 19 -6.53 4.47 14.58
CA ARG A 19 -5.34 5.00 13.91
C ARG A 19 -4.55 5.87 14.90
N MET A 20 -3.26 5.54 15.07
CA MET A 20 -2.37 6.24 15.99
C MET A 20 -1.30 6.99 15.22
N ASP A 21 -1.25 8.30 15.38
CA ASP A 21 -0.33 9.17 14.65
C ASP A 21 0.84 9.66 15.50
N PHE A 22 1.81 10.30 14.84
CA PHE A 22 2.99 10.93 15.43
C PHE A 22 3.91 9.99 16.24
N LEU A 23 3.99 8.72 15.84
CA LEU A 23 4.76 7.71 16.57
C LEU A 23 6.27 8.02 16.60
N SER A 24 6.82 8.61 15.53
CA SER A 24 8.22 9.08 15.49
C SER A 24 8.51 10.18 16.52
N TRP A 25 7.53 11.03 16.80
CA TRP A 25 7.69 12.08 17.82
C TRP A 25 7.80 11.47 19.23
N TYR A 26 7.01 10.46 19.51
CA TYR A 26 7.11 9.74 20.79
C TYR A 26 8.46 9.04 20.93
N GLU A 27 8.95 8.41 19.85
CA GLU A 27 10.22 7.68 19.87
C GLU A 27 11.42 8.64 20.03
N ASP A 28 11.57 9.64 19.15
CA ASP A 28 12.76 10.47 19.05
C ASP A 28 12.55 11.93 19.48
N GLY A 29 11.33 12.38 19.69
CA GLY A 29 11.01 13.79 19.96
C GLY A 29 11.32 14.71 18.80
N LYS A 30 11.35 14.18 17.58
CA LYS A 30 11.76 14.90 16.36
C LYS A 30 10.81 14.62 15.21
N ASP A 31 10.64 15.64 14.40
CA ASP A 31 10.04 15.56 13.06
C ASP A 31 11.10 15.93 12.04
N ARG A 32 11.13 15.24 10.90
CA ARG A 32 12.12 15.47 9.85
C ARG A 32 12.10 16.89 9.28
N ASN A 33 10.91 17.47 9.15
CA ASN A 33 10.71 18.77 8.52
C ASN A 33 10.74 19.93 9.52
N ILE A 34 10.32 19.68 10.76
CA ILE A 34 10.15 20.70 11.81
C ILE A 34 11.35 20.72 12.78
N GLY A 35 12.06 19.58 12.93
CA GLY A 35 13.14 19.42 13.88
C GLY A 35 12.65 18.91 15.24
N VAL A 36 13.14 19.46 16.34
CA VAL A 36 12.74 19.06 17.70
C VAL A 36 11.30 19.50 17.97
N VAL A 37 10.43 18.53 18.31
CA VAL A 37 9.01 18.76 18.60
C VAL A 37 8.66 18.48 20.06
N GLY A 38 9.54 17.78 20.79
CA GLY A 38 9.31 17.43 22.20
C GLY A 38 10.37 16.50 22.77
N HIS A 39 10.01 15.80 23.85
CA HIS A 39 10.86 14.81 24.48
C HIS A 39 10.72 13.45 23.77
N GLY A 40 11.84 12.88 23.33
CA GLY A 40 11.89 11.51 22.82
C GLY A 40 12.06 10.50 23.94
N TYR A 41 11.26 9.44 23.94
CA TYR A 41 11.27 8.41 24.98
C TYR A 41 12.19 7.23 24.65
N GLY A 42 12.70 7.19 23.43
CA GLY A 42 13.64 6.18 22.92
C GLY A 42 13.00 4.86 22.51
N ARG A 43 13.74 4.10 21.71
CA ARG A 43 13.30 2.83 21.08
C ARG A 43 12.73 1.81 22.06
N ALA A 44 13.37 1.62 23.23
CA ALA A 44 12.91 0.65 24.21
C ALA A 44 11.54 1.02 24.83
N SER A 45 11.31 2.31 25.10
CA SER A 45 10.01 2.79 25.60
C SER A 45 8.94 2.73 24.54
N TYR A 46 9.28 3.06 23.29
CA TYR A 46 8.42 2.94 22.13
C TYR A 46 7.96 1.49 21.94
N ALA A 47 8.89 0.53 21.91
CA ALA A 47 8.56 -0.90 21.78
C ALA A 47 7.65 -1.40 22.91
N ARG A 48 7.90 -0.98 24.18
CA ARG A 48 7.01 -1.31 25.30
C ARG A 48 5.62 -0.72 25.16
N ALA A 49 5.52 0.53 24.69
CA ALA A 49 4.23 1.18 24.46
C ALA A 49 3.42 0.43 23.38
N LEU A 50 4.05 0.08 22.26
CA LEU A 50 3.40 -0.70 21.21
C LEU A 50 3.00 -2.11 21.68
N ASN A 51 3.79 -2.76 22.54
CA ASN A 51 3.40 -4.04 23.15
C ASN A 51 2.10 -3.90 23.97
N TYR A 52 2.01 -2.90 24.86
CA TYR A 52 0.80 -2.67 25.64
C TYR A 52 -0.42 -2.32 24.78
N ILE A 53 -0.19 -1.56 23.71
CA ILE A 53 -1.22 -1.25 22.71
C ILE A 53 -1.70 -2.53 22.04
N ALA A 54 -0.78 -3.39 21.57
CA ALA A 54 -1.12 -4.63 20.89
C ALA A 54 -1.88 -5.60 21.82
N GLU A 55 -1.45 -5.77 23.06
CA GLU A 55 -2.13 -6.59 24.07
C GLU A 55 -3.57 -6.09 24.32
N SER A 56 -3.73 -4.77 24.49
CA SER A 56 -5.06 -4.19 24.73
C SER A 56 -5.94 -4.25 23.49
N ALA A 57 -5.39 -3.96 22.32
CA ALA A 57 -6.11 -4.05 21.05
C ALA A 57 -6.60 -5.49 20.78
N GLN A 58 -5.74 -6.47 20.98
CA GLN A 58 -6.12 -7.89 20.84
C GLN A 58 -7.23 -8.29 21.83
N LYS A 59 -7.10 -7.86 23.10
CA LYS A 59 -8.09 -8.16 24.16
C LYS A 59 -9.49 -7.65 23.80
N TYR A 60 -9.58 -6.48 23.15
CA TYR A 60 -10.85 -5.84 22.82
C TYR A 60 -11.24 -5.98 21.34
N GLY A 61 -10.49 -6.74 20.53
CA GLY A 61 -10.80 -6.95 19.12
C GLY A 61 -10.67 -5.69 18.24
N ILE A 62 -9.80 -4.76 18.62
CA ILE A 62 -9.60 -3.49 17.91
C ILE A 62 -8.41 -3.62 16.96
N PHE A 63 -8.62 -3.29 15.70
CA PHE A 63 -7.58 -3.20 14.69
C PHE A 63 -6.79 -1.89 14.85
N THR A 64 -5.45 -1.97 14.82
CA THR A 64 -4.57 -0.82 15.00
C THR A 64 -3.81 -0.44 13.72
N SER A 65 -3.79 0.86 13.42
CA SER A 65 -3.01 1.46 12.33
C SER A 65 -1.94 2.38 12.90
N LEU A 66 -0.68 2.07 12.62
CA LEU A 66 0.48 2.82 13.08
C LEU A 66 0.87 3.88 12.04
N VAL A 67 0.90 5.15 12.44
CA VAL A 67 1.19 6.27 11.54
C VAL A 67 2.43 7.03 12.00
N MET A 68 3.24 7.47 11.04
CA MET A 68 4.51 8.15 11.25
C MET A 68 5.54 7.37 12.12
N PRO A 69 5.70 6.04 12.01
CA PRO A 69 6.80 5.36 12.67
C PRO A 69 8.11 5.57 11.92
N HIS A 70 9.25 5.54 12.58
CA HIS A 70 10.54 5.60 11.90
C HIS A 70 10.87 4.34 11.11
N LEU A 71 10.29 3.20 11.47
CA LEU A 71 10.55 1.89 10.89
C LEU A 71 12.02 1.46 11.01
N TYR A 72 12.64 1.78 12.14
CA TYR A 72 14.01 1.35 12.44
C TYR A 72 14.12 -0.17 12.51
N ASP A 73 15.33 -0.67 12.29
CA ASP A 73 15.65 -2.09 12.37
C ASP A 73 14.71 -2.96 11.50
N ASP A 74 14.49 -2.52 10.27
CA ASP A 74 13.63 -3.22 9.31
C ASP A 74 12.17 -3.37 9.80
N ALA A 75 11.67 -2.36 10.47
CA ALA A 75 10.32 -2.28 11.02
C ALA A 75 9.98 -3.43 12.00
N VAL A 76 10.98 -4.05 12.63
CA VAL A 76 10.78 -5.24 13.48
C VAL A 76 9.76 -5.02 14.60
N VAL A 77 9.70 -3.83 15.18
CA VAL A 77 8.75 -3.49 16.25
C VAL A 77 7.35 -3.28 15.70
N GLU A 78 7.24 -2.54 14.61
CA GLU A 78 5.96 -2.21 13.97
C GLU A 78 5.34 -3.47 13.33
N ALA A 79 6.14 -4.30 12.69
CA ALA A 79 5.68 -5.58 12.12
C ALA A 79 5.24 -6.58 13.20
N LYS A 80 5.82 -6.49 14.41
CA LYS A 80 5.46 -7.37 15.53
C LYS A 80 4.17 -6.94 16.22
N TYR A 81 3.93 -5.64 16.38
CA TYR A 81 2.89 -5.12 17.25
C TYR A 81 1.76 -4.38 16.51
N GLY A 82 1.95 -3.98 15.26
CA GLY A 82 0.94 -3.31 14.44
C GLY A 82 0.16 -4.29 13.56
N ASN A 83 -1.11 -3.97 13.29
CA ASN A 83 -1.88 -4.66 12.25
C ASN A 83 -1.66 -4.01 10.88
N MET A 84 -1.55 -2.68 10.86
CA MET A 84 -1.28 -1.88 9.67
C MET A 84 -0.24 -0.81 10.00
N VAL A 85 0.62 -0.49 9.05
CA VAL A 85 1.68 0.51 9.23
C VAL A 85 1.78 1.41 8.01
N ARG A 86 1.82 2.71 8.24
CA ARG A 86 2.05 3.70 7.21
C ARG A 86 3.54 3.76 6.85
N ILE A 87 3.82 3.67 5.54
CA ILE A 87 5.17 3.48 5.00
C ILE A 87 5.69 4.67 4.18
N VAL A 88 4.93 5.75 4.08
CA VAL A 88 5.20 6.87 3.17
C VAL A 88 4.75 8.20 3.78
N ALA A 89 5.30 9.31 3.28
CA ALA A 89 4.84 10.67 3.59
C ALA A 89 3.36 10.89 3.23
N ASP A 90 2.80 12.04 3.62
CA ASP A 90 1.43 12.42 3.26
C ASP A 90 1.26 12.48 1.75
N THR A 91 0.39 11.63 1.19
CA THR A 91 0.22 11.50 -0.26
C THR A 91 -1.09 12.09 -0.78
N ALA A 92 -2.10 12.20 0.07
CA ALA A 92 -3.46 12.57 -0.31
C ALA A 92 -3.60 13.91 -1.08
N GLY A 93 -2.71 14.86 -0.84
CA GLY A 93 -2.77 16.20 -1.44
C GLY A 93 -2.02 16.38 -2.75
N GLY A 94 -1.13 15.47 -3.12
CA GLY A 94 -0.11 15.67 -4.15
C GLY A 94 -0.34 14.99 -5.50
N GLY A 95 -1.40 14.22 -5.66
CA GLY A 95 -1.70 13.52 -6.92
C GLY A 95 -0.53 12.65 -7.38
N TRP A 96 -0.22 12.71 -8.68
CA TRP A 96 0.86 11.91 -9.27
C TRP A 96 2.23 12.17 -8.61
N TRP A 97 2.51 13.42 -8.24
CA TRP A 97 3.77 13.77 -7.58
C TRP A 97 4.02 12.93 -6.32
N HIS A 98 3.05 12.86 -5.42
CA HIS A 98 3.15 12.07 -4.18
C HIS A 98 2.91 10.57 -4.42
N CYS A 99 2.22 10.21 -5.49
CA CYS A 99 2.02 8.80 -5.83
C CYS A 99 3.31 8.13 -6.31
N SER A 100 4.11 8.81 -7.16
CA SER A 100 5.18 8.14 -7.89
C SER A 100 6.44 8.98 -8.17
N ALA A 101 6.37 10.31 -8.21
CA ALA A 101 7.46 11.14 -8.74
C ALA A 101 8.37 11.73 -7.65
N GLN A 102 7.84 12.09 -6.48
CA GLN A 102 8.59 12.78 -5.44
C GLN A 102 9.74 11.91 -4.91
N ASP A 103 10.96 12.44 -5.02
CA ASP A 103 12.18 11.77 -4.53
C ASP A 103 12.31 10.30 -4.95
N ARG A 104 11.90 10.00 -6.20
CA ARG A 104 11.92 8.65 -6.78
C ARG A 104 13.28 7.98 -6.60
N GLY A 105 13.27 6.78 -6.07
CA GLY A 105 14.47 5.97 -5.83
C GLY A 105 15.27 6.35 -4.57
N LYS A 106 14.78 7.28 -3.73
CA LYS A 106 15.47 7.70 -2.51
C LYS A 106 14.85 7.09 -1.27
N ILE A 107 15.70 6.58 -0.38
CA ILE A 107 15.38 6.10 0.96
C ILE A 107 15.99 7.03 1.99
N TYR A 108 15.23 7.32 3.03
CA TYR A 108 15.66 8.13 4.15
C TYR A 108 15.73 7.30 5.43
N PRO A 109 16.69 7.56 6.33
CA PRO A 109 16.91 6.76 7.52
C PRO A 109 15.85 6.96 8.61
N THR A 110 15.02 8.01 8.49
CA THR A 110 13.96 8.34 9.45
C THR A 110 12.67 8.60 8.70
N TRP A 111 11.55 8.58 9.42
CA TRP A 111 10.24 8.92 8.86
C TRP A 111 10.21 10.30 8.18
N PRO A 112 9.60 10.42 7.01
CA PRO A 112 9.16 9.33 6.14
C PRO A 112 10.34 8.71 5.39
N ASN A 113 10.41 7.37 5.38
CA ASN A 113 11.49 6.66 4.69
C ASN A 113 11.40 6.80 3.18
N CYS A 114 10.19 6.82 2.62
CA CYS A 114 9.89 7.10 1.23
C CYS A 114 8.97 8.31 1.12
N MET A 115 9.20 9.14 0.10
CA MET A 115 8.40 10.35 -0.13
C MET A 115 7.24 10.13 -1.09
N ASN A 116 7.26 9.06 -1.88
CA ASN A 116 6.18 8.69 -2.77
C ASN A 116 5.67 7.28 -2.47
N MET A 117 4.39 7.07 -2.79
CA MET A 117 3.67 5.84 -2.46
C MET A 117 4.25 4.62 -3.15
N PHE A 118 4.64 4.72 -4.42
CA PHE A 118 5.17 3.58 -5.18
C PHE A 118 6.47 3.05 -4.57
N ASP A 119 7.40 3.94 -4.25
CA ASP A 119 8.66 3.55 -3.63
C ASP A 119 8.44 2.99 -2.22
N GLY A 120 7.49 3.55 -1.46
CA GLY A 120 7.12 3.04 -0.15
C GLY A 120 6.64 1.59 -0.22
N PHE A 121 5.68 1.29 -1.09
CA PHE A 121 5.20 -0.08 -1.26
C PHE A 121 6.28 -1.03 -1.80
N THR A 122 7.11 -0.57 -2.73
CA THR A 122 8.19 -1.37 -3.29
C THR A 122 9.20 -1.74 -2.22
N TYR A 123 9.74 -0.74 -1.50
CA TYR A 123 10.77 -0.92 -0.50
C TYR A 123 10.31 -1.79 0.68
N TRP A 124 9.11 -1.53 1.20
CA TRP A 124 8.56 -2.27 2.35
C TRP A 124 7.81 -3.54 1.97
N SER A 125 7.80 -3.94 0.69
CA SER A 125 7.08 -5.12 0.23
C SER A 125 7.44 -6.40 0.99
N HIS A 126 8.67 -6.52 1.49
CA HIS A 126 9.16 -7.71 2.19
C HIS A 126 8.52 -7.94 3.56
N ILE A 127 8.02 -6.88 4.24
CA ILE A 127 7.30 -7.03 5.52
C ILE A 127 5.81 -7.31 5.35
N ALA A 128 5.24 -7.11 4.16
CA ALA A 128 3.84 -7.38 3.85
C ALA A 128 3.58 -8.86 3.56
N GLY A 129 2.35 -9.33 3.78
CA GLY A 129 1.92 -10.68 3.43
C GLY A 129 0.72 -11.14 4.25
N LYS A 130 0.27 -12.36 3.96
CA LYS A 130 -0.73 -13.03 4.80
C LYS A 130 -0.13 -13.23 6.20
N ASP A 131 -0.93 -12.92 7.22
CA ASP A 131 -0.53 -12.98 8.64
C ASP A 131 0.67 -12.07 9.00
N LYS A 132 0.94 -11.09 8.17
CA LYS A 132 1.92 -10.02 8.40
C LYS A 132 1.22 -8.66 8.49
N VAL A 133 2.03 -7.60 8.67
CA VAL A 133 1.51 -6.23 8.71
C VAL A 133 0.96 -5.80 7.35
N ILE A 134 -0.15 -5.05 7.36
CA ILE A 134 -0.70 -4.41 6.17
C ILE A 134 0.06 -3.10 5.94
N LEU A 135 0.52 -2.87 4.71
CA LEU A 135 1.15 -1.61 4.33
C LEU A 135 0.10 -0.55 4.01
N ASP A 136 0.23 0.63 4.60
CA ASP A 136 -0.63 1.78 4.36
C ASP A 136 0.11 2.83 3.51
N GLY A 137 -0.34 3.01 2.29
CA GLY A 137 0.17 4.03 1.36
C GLY A 137 -0.51 5.39 1.51
N ASP A 138 -1.20 5.62 2.62
CA ASP A 138 -1.96 6.82 2.91
C ASP A 138 -3.29 6.96 2.14
N PHE A 139 -4.00 8.04 2.39
CA PHE A 139 -5.28 8.36 1.79
C PHE A 139 -5.17 8.66 0.29
N ILE A 140 -6.22 8.29 -0.44
CA ILE A 140 -6.36 8.59 -1.87
C ILE A 140 -7.36 9.73 -2.06
N ARG A 141 -6.96 10.73 -2.86
CA ARG A 141 -7.80 11.83 -3.29
C ARG A 141 -7.74 11.94 -4.81
N LEU A 142 -8.67 11.28 -5.52
CA LEU A 142 -8.62 11.15 -6.97
C LEU A 142 -8.79 12.47 -7.73
N ASN A 143 -9.42 13.47 -7.13
CA ASN A 143 -9.53 14.80 -7.75
C ASN A 143 -8.17 15.54 -7.86
N LYS A 144 -7.10 14.97 -7.31
CA LYS A 144 -5.72 15.49 -7.43
C LYS A 144 -4.94 14.86 -8.58
N PHE A 145 -5.48 13.83 -9.23
CA PHE A 145 -4.89 13.16 -10.37
C PHE A 145 -5.46 13.73 -11.67
N SER A 146 -4.58 13.91 -12.66
CA SER A 146 -4.91 14.62 -13.90
C SER A 146 -5.60 13.73 -14.94
N THR A 147 -5.30 12.42 -14.94
CA THR A 147 -5.80 11.48 -15.94
C THR A 147 -6.48 10.27 -15.30
N ASP A 148 -7.34 9.60 -16.06
CA ASP A 148 -7.94 8.34 -15.61
C ASP A 148 -6.87 7.24 -15.43
N ALA A 149 -5.80 7.27 -16.25
CA ALA A 149 -4.68 6.34 -16.11
C ALA A 149 -3.97 6.47 -14.74
N GLU A 150 -3.73 7.70 -14.27
CA GLU A 150 -3.17 7.95 -12.94
C GLU A 150 -4.09 7.49 -11.80
N LYS A 151 -5.41 7.63 -11.99
CA LYS A 151 -6.41 7.20 -10.99
C LYS A 151 -6.48 5.66 -10.91
N GLU A 152 -6.48 4.98 -12.05
CA GLU A 152 -6.37 3.53 -12.12
C GLU A 152 -5.06 3.05 -11.48
N PHE A 153 -3.96 3.74 -11.75
CA PHE A 153 -2.64 3.42 -11.19
C PHE A 153 -2.63 3.43 -9.67
N VAL A 154 -3.09 4.52 -9.04
CA VAL A 154 -3.02 4.66 -7.57
C VAL A 154 -3.91 3.65 -6.85
N ILE A 155 -5.11 3.38 -7.35
CA ILE A 155 -6.00 2.33 -6.81
C ILE A 155 -5.36 0.95 -6.98
N SER A 156 -4.84 0.67 -8.18
CA SER A 156 -4.17 -0.61 -8.47
C SER A 156 -2.96 -0.85 -7.59
N LEU A 157 -2.15 0.17 -7.34
CA LEU A 157 -0.96 0.05 -6.50
C LEU A 157 -1.33 -0.34 -5.06
N GLN A 158 -2.33 0.33 -4.46
CA GLN A 158 -2.82 -0.01 -3.12
C GLN A 158 -3.30 -1.47 -3.06
N LEU A 159 -4.15 -1.87 -4.01
CA LEU A 159 -4.74 -3.21 -4.03
C LEU A 159 -3.70 -4.30 -4.35
N MET A 160 -2.78 -4.04 -5.29
CA MET A 160 -1.69 -4.98 -5.60
C MET A 160 -0.76 -5.20 -4.42
N ALA A 161 -0.50 -4.19 -3.62
CA ALA A 161 0.33 -4.30 -2.43
C ALA A 161 -0.41 -4.86 -1.20
N GLY A 162 -1.71 -5.16 -1.32
CA GLY A 162 -2.54 -5.61 -0.20
C GLY A 162 -2.88 -4.50 0.79
N GLY A 163 -2.73 -3.23 0.39
CA GLY A 163 -3.05 -2.07 1.19
C GLY A 163 -4.53 -1.68 1.11
N PRO A 164 -4.99 -0.80 2.01
CA PRO A 164 -6.36 -0.31 2.00
C PRO A 164 -6.57 0.75 0.91
N VAL A 165 -7.75 0.79 0.33
CA VAL A 165 -8.22 1.92 -0.48
C VAL A 165 -8.94 2.91 0.43
N THR A 166 -8.18 3.84 1.02
CA THR A 166 -8.71 4.82 1.98
C THR A 166 -9.08 6.12 1.27
N VAL A 167 -10.38 6.33 1.08
CA VAL A 167 -10.92 7.48 0.34
C VAL A 167 -10.85 8.76 1.17
N SER A 168 -10.25 9.81 0.62
CA SER A 168 -10.23 11.17 1.19
C SER A 168 -10.79 12.26 0.27
N ASP A 169 -11.37 11.87 -0.86
CA ASP A 169 -12.22 12.78 -1.63
C ASP A 169 -13.42 13.19 -0.81
N GLN A 170 -13.81 14.45 -0.92
CA GLN A 170 -14.99 14.98 -0.23
C GLN A 170 -16.23 14.64 -1.04
N TYR A 171 -17.35 14.45 -0.35
CA TYR A 171 -18.64 14.12 -0.97
C TYR A 171 -19.00 15.01 -2.18
N HIS A 172 -18.75 16.31 -2.08
CA HIS A 172 -19.09 17.27 -3.13
C HIS A 172 -18.10 17.29 -4.31
N ASN A 173 -16.96 16.61 -4.22
CA ASN A 173 -15.96 16.63 -5.29
C ASN A 173 -15.54 15.24 -5.80
N ILE A 174 -16.11 14.17 -5.25
CA ILE A 174 -15.84 12.81 -5.72
C ILE A 174 -16.34 12.59 -7.16
N GLY A 175 -17.55 13.07 -7.46
CA GLY A 175 -18.13 13.06 -8.81
C GLY A 175 -17.94 11.73 -9.54
N ASP A 176 -17.53 11.82 -10.82
CA ASP A 176 -17.29 10.66 -11.68
C ASP A 176 -16.11 9.79 -11.22
N ASN A 177 -15.32 10.24 -10.25
CA ASN A 177 -14.25 9.43 -9.69
C ASN A 177 -14.77 8.23 -8.88
N LEU A 178 -16.05 8.23 -8.50
CA LEU A 178 -16.68 7.12 -7.80
C LEU A 178 -16.48 5.78 -8.55
N LYS A 179 -16.50 5.79 -9.88
CA LYS A 179 -16.31 4.59 -10.73
C LYS A 179 -14.98 3.86 -10.44
N PHE A 180 -13.92 4.58 -10.08
CA PHE A 180 -12.62 3.96 -9.75
C PHE A 180 -12.64 3.29 -8.39
N TYR A 181 -13.34 3.86 -7.42
CA TYR A 181 -13.48 3.31 -6.07
C TYR A 181 -14.45 2.12 -5.99
N THR A 182 -15.33 1.97 -6.98
CA THR A 182 -16.40 0.96 -6.98
C THR A 182 -16.21 -0.14 -8.02
N ASN A 183 -15.02 -0.25 -8.63
CA ASN A 183 -14.72 -1.36 -9.53
C ASN A 183 -14.67 -2.68 -8.73
N THR A 184 -15.72 -3.49 -8.87
CA THR A 184 -15.90 -4.70 -8.07
C THR A 184 -14.85 -5.78 -8.36
N GLU A 185 -14.36 -5.89 -9.60
CA GLU A 185 -13.31 -6.86 -9.95
C GLU A 185 -11.97 -6.48 -9.29
N MET A 186 -11.63 -5.20 -9.29
CA MET A 186 -10.45 -4.72 -8.56
C MET A 186 -10.60 -4.93 -7.03
N LEU A 187 -11.76 -4.64 -6.47
CA LEU A 187 -12.00 -4.78 -5.03
C LEU A 187 -11.98 -6.24 -4.56
N THR A 188 -12.13 -7.23 -5.46
CA THR A 188 -11.95 -8.65 -5.09
C THR A 188 -10.57 -8.94 -4.54
N LEU A 189 -9.54 -8.18 -4.93
CA LEU A 189 -8.20 -8.33 -4.39
C LEU A 189 -8.17 -8.07 -2.87
N ASN A 190 -8.89 -7.05 -2.42
CA ASN A 190 -8.99 -6.72 -1.00
C ASN A 190 -9.77 -7.81 -0.23
N THR A 191 -10.91 -8.27 -0.74
CA THR A 191 -11.72 -9.33 -0.09
C THR A 191 -11.00 -10.68 -0.07
N ASP A 192 -10.16 -10.97 -1.05
CA ASP A 192 -9.29 -12.16 -1.09
C ASP A 192 -8.11 -12.08 -0.11
N ARG A 193 -7.83 -10.91 0.46
CA ARG A 193 -6.60 -10.60 1.19
C ARG A 193 -5.36 -10.82 0.30
N PHE A 194 -5.49 -10.49 -0.96
CA PHE A 194 -4.40 -10.60 -1.92
C PHE A 194 -3.25 -9.67 -1.52
N VAL A 195 -2.02 -10.16 -1.62
CA VAL A 195 -0.80 -9.37 -1.48
C VAL A 195 0.17 -9.77 -2.59
N GLY A 196 0.30 -8.91 -3.57
CA GLY A 196 1.31 -9.04 -4.61
C GLY A 196 2.66 -8.49 -4.15
N LYS A 197 3.68 -8.84 -4.93
CA LYS A 197 5.06 -8.39 -4.71
C LYS A 197 5.62 -7.85 -6.02
N PRO A 198 6.49 -6.82 -5.98
CA PRO A 198 7.26 -6.43 -7.15
C PRO A 198 8.30 -7.52 -7.47
N LEU A 199 8.74 -7.60 -8.72
CA LEU A 199 9.81 -8.54 -9.10
C LEU A 199 11.14 -8.22 -8.39
N THR A 200 11.32 -6.99 -7.96
CA THR A 200 12.46 -6.53 -7.17
C THR A 200 12.05 -5.38 -6.26
N ASP A 201 12.62 -5.31 -5.08
CA ASP A 201 12.49 -4.19 -4.14
C ASP A 201 13.49 -3.06 -4.40
N ASN A 202 14.36 -3.22 -5.39
CA ASN A 202 15.29 -2.19 -5.83
C ASN A 202 14.54 -1.03 -6.49
N LEU A 203 14.55 0.14 -5.86
CA LEU A 203 13.75 1.30 -6.27
C LEU A 203 14.13 1.91 -7.62
N ILE A 204 15.35 1.64 -8.10
CA ILE A 204 15.86 2.15 -9.39
C ILE A 204 15.82 1.11 -10.52
N ASP A 205 15.49 -0.13 -10.21
CA ASP A 205 15.35 -1.19 -11.21
C ASP A 205 13.94 -1.14 -11.83
N ALA A 206 13.86 -1.10 -13.16
CA ALA A 206 12.58 -1.03 -13.89
C ALA A 206 11.66 -2.24 -13.63
N ASN A 207 12.21 -3.38 -13.23
CA ASN A 207 11.43 -4.57 -12.89
C ASN A 207 10.59 -4.39 -11.62
N ASN A 208 10.83 -3.35 -10.82
CA ASN A 208 9.96 -3.00 -9.70
C ASN A 208 8.55 -2.57 -10.13
N GLN A 209 8.35 -2.28 -11.41
CA GLN A 209 7.06 -1.91 -12.00
C GLN A 209 6.21 -3.12 -12.41
N ILE A 210 6.73 -4.34 -12.27
CA ILE A 210 5.99 -5.58 -12.50
C ILE A 210 5.70 -6.23 -11.15
N TRP A 211 4.44 -6.39 -10.83
CA TRP A 211 3.94 -6.93 -9.57
C TRP A 211 3.10 -8.18 -9.83
N TYR A 212 3.25 -9.20 -9.01
CA TYR A 212 2.38 -10.37 -9.11
C TYR A 212 2.20 -11.06 -7.75
N GLY A 213 1.17 -11.90 -7.68
CA GLY A 213 0.88 -12.71 -6.52
C GLY A 213 -0.19 -13.74 -6.83
N GLN A 214 -0.45 -14.63 -5.89
CA GLN A 214 -1.45 -15.66 -6.01
C GLN A 214 -2.62 -15.41 -5.08
N MET A 215 -3.83 -15.49 -5.60
CA MET A 215 -5.09 -15.42 -4.86
C MET A 215 -5.34 -16.74 -4.08
N THR A 216 -6.26 -16.70 -3.14
CA THR A 216 -6.63 -17.87 -2.29
C THR A 216 -7.20 -19.03 -3.10
N ASN A 217 -7.85 -18.76 -4.23
CA ASN A 217 -8.41 -19.77 -5.14
C ASN A 217 -7.38 -20.37 -6.11
N GLY A 218 -6.12 -19.92 -6.07
CA GLY A 218 -5.04 -20.39 -6.94
C GLY A 218 -4.84 -19.58 -8.22
N ASP A 219 -5.72 -18.65 -8.57
CA ASP A 219 -5.52 -17.70 -9.66
C ASP A 219 -4.31 -16.79 -9.35
N TYR A 220 -3.65 -16.28 -10.39
CA TYR A 220 -2.63 -15.24 -10.23
C TYR A 220 -3.19 -13.88 -10.62
N VAL A 221 -2.62 -12.83 -10.04
CA VAL A 221 -2.84 -11.46 -10.49
C VAL A 221 -1.50 -10.85 -10.85
N LEU A 222 -1.44 -10.27 -12.05
CA LEU A 222 -0.28 -9.57 -12.60
C LEU A 222 -0.63 -8.10 -12.78
N GLY A 223 0.18 -7.22 -12.21
CA GLY A 223 0.14 -5.77 -12.40
C GLY A 223 1.37 -5.30 -13.15
N ILE A 224 1.18 -4.55 -14.23
CA ILE A 224 2.23 -3.90 -14.99
C ILE A 224 2.00 -2.40 -14.88
N PHE A 225 2.95 -1.70 -14.25
CA PHE A 225 2.88 -0.27 -14.03
C PHE A 225 3.82 0.47 -14.98
N ASN A 226 3.45 1.69 -15.35
CA ASN A 226 4.31 2.60 -16.10
C ASN A 226 4.43 3.92 -15.36
N ARG A 227 5.61 4.20 -14.81
CA ARG A 227 5.92 5.43 -14.07
C ARG A 227 6.48 6.55 -14.95
N ASP A 228 6.63 6.29 -16.26
CA ASP A 228 7.27 7.22 -17.20
C ASP A 228 6.23 8.14 -17.84
N ASP A 229 6.67 9.32 -18.30
CA ASP A 229 5.83 10.34 -18.93
C ASP A 229 5.39 9.97 -20.35
N ASN A 230 5.85 8.84 -20.89
CA ASN A 230 5.50 8.33 -22.20
C ASN A 230 4.89 6.93 -22.09
N ALA A 231 4.05 6.58 -23.06
CA ALA A 231 3.52 5.23 -23.17
C ALA A 231 4.65 4.22 -23.42
N LYS A 232 4.52 3.02 -22.88
CA LYS A 232 5.53 1.97 -22.91
C LYS A 232 4.93 0.63 -23.28
N SER A 233 5.49 -0.04 -24.28
CA SER A 233 5.14 -1.42 -24.59
C SER A 233 5.93 -2.37 -23.69
N VAL A 234 5.21 -3.26 -23.01
CA VAL A 234 5.78 -4.22 -22.06
C VAL A 234 5.23 -5.60 -22.38
N THR A 235 6.09 -6.61 -22.37
CA THR A 235 5.70 -8.03 -22.42
C THR A 235 6.24 -8.72 -21.18
N VAL A 236 5.37 -9.44 -20.48
CA VAL A 236 5.72 -10.27 -19.31
C VAL A 236 5.39 -11.72 -19.66
N ASN A 237 6.40 -12.57 -19.78
CA ASN A 237 6.19 -14.00 -19.96
C ASN A 237 5.91 -14.66 -18.61
N PHE A 238 4.97 -15.55 -18.53
CA PHE A 238 4.60 -16.21 -17.26
C PHE A 238 5.75 -17.08 -16.74
N ALA A 239 6.60 -17.61 -17.61
CA ALA A 239 7.79 -18.35 -17.22
C ALA A 239 8.78 -17.51 -16.39
N ASP A 240 8.89 -16.20 -16.67
CA ASP A 240 9.76 -15.26 -15.93
C ASP A 240 9.23 -15.01 -14.51
N LEU A 241 7.94 -15.31 -14.25
CA LEU A 241 7.30 -15.26 -12.95
C LEU A 241 7.30 -16.61 -12.21
N GLY A 242 7.91 -17.66 -12.80
CA GLY A 242 7.83 -19.03 -12.30
C GLY A 242 6.45 -19.69 -12.50
N ILE A 243 5.60 -19.12 -13.34
CA ILE A 243 4.25 -19.64 -13.67
C ILE A 243 4.33 -20.41 -14.97
N SER A 244 3.93 -21.69 -14.97
CA SER A 244 4.00 -22.56 -16.13
C SER A 244 2.66 -22.77 -16.83
N GLY A 245 2.68 -22.82 -18.17
CA GLY A 245 1.54 -23.11 -19.00
C GLY A 245 0.75 -21.88 -19.43
N SER A 246 -0.40 -22.13 -20.08
CA SER A 246 -1.31 -21.11 -20.55
C SER A 246 -2.39 -20.78 -19.51
N TYR A 247 -2.80 -19.52 -19.45
CA TYR A 247 -3.86 -19.02 -18.57
C TYR A 247 -4.84 -18.16 -19.34
N ASN A 248 -6.11 -18.22 -18.96
CA ASN A 248 -7.12 -17.26 -19.39
C ASN A 248 -6.82 -15.92 -18.74
N ILE A 249 -6.79 -14.85 -19.52
CA ILE A 249 -6.44 -13.50 -19.09
C ILE A 249 -7.70 -12.66 -18.98
N ARG A 250 -7.96 -12.07 -17.80
CA ARG A 250 -9.05 -11.14 -17.54
C ARG A 250 -8.51 -9.79 -17.15
N ASP A 251 -8.77 -8.73 -17.94
CA ASP A 251 -8.45 -7.34 -17.57
C ASP A 251 -9.46 -6.85 -16.53
N LEU A 252 -8.98 -6.52 -15.32
CA LEU A 252 -9.85 -6.17 -14.19
C LEU A 252 -10.40 -4.74 -14.26
N TRP A 253 -9.73 -3.83 -14.99
CA TRP A 253 -10.24 -2.49 -15.22
C TRP A 253 -11.23 -2.41 -16.38
N ARG A 254 -11.01 -3.19 -17.42
CA ARG A 254 -11.83 -3.18 -18.64
C ARG A 254 -12.95 -4.20 -18.59
N HIS A 255 -12.99 -5.07 -17.56
CA HIS A 255 -13.95 -6.18 -17.45
C HIS A 255 -13.97 -7.05 -18.71
N ALA A 256 -12.80 -7.30 -19.29
CA ALA A 256 -12.66 -7.95 -20.59
C ALA A 256 -11.79 -9.20 -20.53
N ASP A 257 -12.25 -10.27 -21.18
CA ASP A 257 -11.46 -11.48 -21.38
C ASP A 257 -10.59 -11.32 -22.62
N GLU A 258 -9.29 -11.57 -22.48
CA GLU A 258 -8.29 -11.42 -23.57
C GLU A 258 -7.84 -12.76 -24.16
N GLY A 259 -8.53 -13.85 -23.77
CA GLY A 259 -8.20 -15.21 -24.21
C GLY A 259 -7.08 -15.85 -23.39
N ALA A 260 -6.63 -17.01 -23.88
CA ALA A 260 -5.60 -17.80 -23.21
C ALA A 260 -4.23 -17.56 -23.84
N ALA A 261 -3.22 -17.31 -23.01
CA ALA A 261 -1.84 -17.12 -23.46
C ALA A 261 -0.82 -17.57 -22.40
N THR A 262 0.47 -17.49 -22.75
CA THR A 262 1.62 -17.75 -21.88
C THR A 262 2.38 -16.47 -21.51
N SER A 263 1.84 -15.31 -21.93
CA SER A 263 2.40 -13.97 -21.65
C SER A 263 1.30 -12.92 -21.70
N VAL A 264 1.57 -11.76 -21.11
CA VAL A 264 0.77 -10.53 -21.30
C VAL A 264 1.62 -9.51 -22.02
N SER A 265 1.11 -9.00 -23.14
CA SER A 265 1.73 -7.88 -23.88
C SER A 265 0.76 -6.71 -23.92
N ALA A 266 1.21 -5.53 -23.50
CA ALA A 266 0.37 -4.33 -23.47
C ALA A 266 1.17 -3.07 -23.76
N ASN A 267 0.52 -2.08 -24.38
CA ASN A 267 1.00 -0.71 -24.42
C ASN A 267 0.39 0.07 -23.25
N ILE A 268 1.19 0.31 -22.23
CA ILE A 268 0.76 0.97 -20.99
C ILE A 268 0.89 2.48 -21.20
N PRO A 269 -0.17 3.27 -21.05
CA PRO A 269 -0.09 4.73 -21.17
C PRO A 269 0.87 5.33 -20.15
N ALA A 270 1.30 6.57 -20.38
CA ALA A 270 2.04 7.34 -19.37
C ALA A 270 1.28 7.33 -18.05
N HIS A 271 1.99 7.11 -16.94
CA HIS A 271 1.44 7.07 -15.58
C HIS A 271 0.28 6.05 -15.41
N GLY A 272 0.24 5.03 -16.26
CA GLY A 272 -0.84 4.04 -16.27
C GLY A 272 -0.41 2.68 -15.76
N CYS A 273 -1.37 1.77 -15.78
CA CYS A 273 -1.14 0.37 -15.43
C CYS A 273 -2.01 -0.56 -16.26
N LYS A 274 -1.68 -1.84 -16.22
CA LYS A 274 -2.54 -2.95 -16.63
C LYS A 274 -2.59 -3.96 -15.51
N ILE A 275 -3.80 -4.31 -15.09
CA ILE A 275 -4.02 -5.31 -14.04
C ILE A 275 -4.84 -6.45 -14.62
N VAL A 276 -4.28 -7.63 -14.59
CA VAL A 276 -4.96 -8.83 -15.13
C VAL A 276 -4.98 -9.96 -14.12
N LYS A 277 -6.08 -10.69 -14.11
CA LYS A 277 -6.20 -11.98 -13.44
C LYS A 277 -5.91 -13.09 -14.43
N LEU A 278 -5.14 -14.09 -13.99
CA LEU A 278 -4.73 -15.26 -14.74
C LEU A 278 -5.38 -16.50 -14.10
N SER A 279 -6.28 -17.16 -14.82
CA SER A 279 -7.00 -18.35 -14.35
C SER A 279 -6.78 -19.55 -15.27
N LYS A 280 -6.82 -20.77 -14.71
CA LYS A 280 -6.75 -22.03 -15.50
C LYS A 280 -8.05 -22.33 -16.19
#